data_120c0b70a9ff8265152a3436fd160320
#
_entry.id   120c0b70a9ff8265152a3436fd160320
#
_cell.length_a   1.000
_cell.length_b   1.000
_cell.length_c   1.000
_cell.angle_alpha   90.00
_cell.angle_beta   90.00
_cell.angle_gamma   90.00
#
_symmetry.space_group_name_H-M   'P 1'
#
loop_
_entity.id
_entity.type
_entity.pdbx_description
1 polymer ?
#
loop_
_entity_poly.entity_id
_entity_poly.type
_entity_poly.pdbx_seq_one_letter_code
_entity_poly.pdbx_strand_id
1 'polypeptide(L)'
;PTMPEETEKIEAYIQEHSGGHIRAAYGCSLGGSFVGLLAARRNIHMDYGILGSSDLDQTSPLAAKLQTNLLLPLLYPVIRDGKIKSRLLQKRLEKRKSEMGGYVQAFMEMLGGARPYVTMQSCKNQFYSDLVTPLPDKIDVPGTEIHIFYALKIGEKYRARYEQHFARPVIHEQDLQHEELLACYPERWAQLVKDIMEGKQ
;
A
#
# COMPACT_ATOMS: atom_id res chain seq x y z
N PRO A 1 -14.75 3.17 10.19
CA PRO A 1 -15.16 2.32 9.07
C PRO A 1 -14.18 1.18 8.85
N THR A 2 -14.66 0.10 8.24
CA THR A 2 -13.87 -1.05 7.81
C THR A 2 -13.32 -0.81 6.40
N MET A 3 -12.34 -1.62 5.99
CA MET A 3 -11.83 -1.56 4.61
C MET A 3 -12.91 -1.81 3.55
N PRO A 4 -13.82 -2.79 3.68
CA PRO A 4 -14.95 -2.93 2.75
C PRO A 4 -15.85 -1.70 2.66
N GLU A 5 -16.21 -1.08 3.79
CA GLU A 5 -17.03 0.15 3.81
C GLU A 5 -16.33 1.33 3.13
N GLU A 6 -15.01 1.47 3.31
CA GLU A 6 -14.24 2.50 2.61
C GLU A 6 -14.11 2.19 1.11
N THR A 7 -13.95 0.90 0.75
CA THR A 7 -13.95 0.49 -0.66
C THR A 7 -15.27 0.84 -1.34
N GLU A 8 -16.41 0.63 -0.67
CA GLU A 8 -17.73 1.01 -1.18
C GLU A 8 -17.87 2.50 -1.43
N LYS A 9 -17.28 3.34 -0.56
CA LYS A 9 -17.28 4.80 -0.77
C LYS A 9 -16.41 5.19 -1.97
N ILE A 10 -15.26 4.54 -2.15
CA ILE A 10 -14.39 4.76 -3.31
C ILE A 10 -15.13 4.35 -4.59
N GLU A 11 -15.80 3.20 -4.60
CA GLU A 11 -16.61 2.74 -5.73
C GLU A 11 -17.73 3.74 -6.05
N ALA A 12 -18.48 4.18 -5.04
CA ALA A 12 -19.55 5.17 -5.21
C ALA A 12 -19.03 6.49 -5.80
N TYR A 13 -17.88 6.97 -5.30
CA TYR A 13 -17.22 8.16 -5.82
C TYR A 13 -16.84 8.00 -7.30
N ILE A 14 -16.24 6.86 -7.67
CA ILE A 14 -15.85 6.57 -9.05
C ILE A 14 -17.09 6.45 -9.96
N GLN A 15 -18.17 5.82 -9.47
CA GLN A 15 -19.42 5.75 -10.19
C GLN A 15 -20.00 7.14 -10.47
N GLU A 16 -20.05 7.99 -9.47
CA GLU A 16 -20.61 9.34 -9.57
C GLU A 16 -19.78 10.26 -10.49
N HIS A 17 -18.45 10.22 -10.39
CA HIS A 17 -17.57 11.19 -11.06
C HIS A 17 -16.98 10.71 -12.39
N SER A 18 -16.95 9.39 -12.62
CA SER A 18 -16.28 8.79 -13.79
C SER A 18 -17.13 7.71 -14.47
N GLY A 19 -18.41 7.59 -14.12
CA GLY A 19 -19.29 6.59 -14.71
C GLY A 19 -18.85 5.14 -14.45
N GLY A 20 -18.13 4.90 -13.34
CA GLY A 20 -17.66 3.58 -12.96
C GLY A 20 -16.38 3.11 -13.66
N HIS A 21 -15.72 3.96 -14.46
CA HIS A 21 -14.48 3.62 -15.14
C HIS A 21 -13.39 4.64 -14.83
N ILE A 22 -12.22 4.14 -14.46
CA ILE A 22 -11.00 4.93 -14.26
C ILE A 22 -9.85 4.28 -15.04
N ARG A 23 -8.93 5.11 -15.49
CA ARG A 23 -7.77 4.62 -16.23
C ARG A 23 -6.78 3.87 -15.34
N ALA A 24 -6.50 4.39 -14.16
CA ALA A 24 -5.59 3.75 -13.22
C ALA A 24 -5.98 4.00 -11.77
N ALA A 25 -5.72 3.03 -10.90
CA ALA A 25 -5.71 3.18 -9.46
C ALA A 25 -4.31 2.79 -8.93
N TYR A 26 -3.73 3.65 -8.11
CA TYR A 26 -2.48 3.35 -7.40
C TYR A 26 -2.71 3.26 -5.90
N GLY A 27 -2.17 2.23 -5.28
CA GLY A 27 -2.21 2.06 -3.83
C GLY A 27 -0.86 1.64 -3.27
N CYS A 28 -0.32 2.42 -2.33
CA CYS A 28 0.92 2.09 -1.65
C CYS A 28 0.66 1.41 -0.31
N SER A 29 1.50 0.44 0.05
CA SER A 29 1.37 -0.30 1.31
C SER A 29 -0.06 -0.82 1.51
N LEU A 30 -0.74 -0.45 2.59
CA LEU A 30 -2.16 -0.74 2.84
C LEU A 30 -3.09 -0.32 1.67
N GLY A 31 -2.73 0.74 0.93
CA GLY A 31 -3.47 1.18 -0.25
C GLY A 31 -3.54 0.13 -1.36
N GLY A 32 -2.57 -0.79 -1.45
CA GLY A 32 -2.60 -1.89 -2.40
C GLY A 32 -3.71 -2.89 -2.13
N SER A 33 -4.07 -3.11 -0.87
CA SER A 33 -5.24 -3.93 -0.50
C SER A 33 -6.54 -3.34 -1.03
N PHE A 34 -6.69 -2.00 -1.02
CA PHE A 34 -7.85 -1.33 -1.65
C PHE A 34 -7.88 -1.55 -3.16
N VAL A 35 -6.75 -1.44 -3.85
CA VAL A 35 -6.67 -1.71 -5.30
C VAL A 35 -7.07 -3.16 -5.59
N GLY A 36 -6.57 -4.12 -4.80
CA GLY A 36 -6.95 -5.51 -4.89
C GLY A 36 -8.44 -5.75 -4.68
N LEU A 37 -9.04 -5.10 -3.67
CA LEU A 37 -10.48 -5.19 -3.40
C LEU A 37 -11.32 -4.59 -4.51
N LEU A 38 -10.96 -3.42 -5.03
CA LEU A 38 -11.65 -2.80 -6.17
C LEU A 38 -11.66 -3.74 -7.38
N ALA A 39 -10.52 -4.37 -7.68
CA ALA A 39 -10.44 -5.37 -8.75
C ALA A 39 -11.32 -6.60 -8.46
N ALA A 40 -11.26 -7.16 -7.24
CA ALA A 40 -12.00 -8.35 -6.87
C ALA A 40 -13.53 -8.14 -6.87
N ARG A 41 -14.00 -6.98 -6.43
CA ARG A 41 -15.43 -6.64 -6.33
C ARG A 41 -16.08 -6.34 -7.68
N ARG A 42 -15.32 -5.87 -8.66
CA ARG A 42 -15.79 -5.59 -10.04
C ARG A 42 -16.98 -4.62 -10.14
N ASN A 43 -17.19 -3.79 -9.12
CA ASN A 43 -18.25 -2.78 -9.12
C ASN A 43 -17.87 -1.56 -9.96
N ILE A 44 -16.58 -1.38 -10.21
CA ILE A 44 -16.01 -0.38 -11.14
C ILE A 44 -15.01 -1.07 -12.06
N HIS A 45 -14.65 -0.42 -13.14
CA HIS A 45 -13.59 -0.86 -14.04
C HIS A 45 -12.37 0.07 -13.93
N MET A 46 -11.17 -0.52 -13.92
CA MET A 46 -9.91 0.19 -14.06
C MET A 46 -9.07 -0.51 -15.13
N ASP A 47 -8.42 0.27 -16.01
CA ASP A 47 -7.52 -0.33 -17.00
C ASP A 47 -6.25 -0.86 -16.33
N TYR A 48 -5.75 -0.13 -15.33
CA TYR A 48 -4.53 -0.48 -14.60
C TYR A 48 -4.74 -0.40 -13.09
N GLY A 49 -4.49 -1.51 -12.39
CA GLY A 49 -4.35 -1.55 -10.93
C GLY A 49 -2.87 -1.60 -10.57
N ILE A 50 -2.35 -0.60 -9.86
CA ILE A 50 -0.92 -0.51 -9.53
C ILE A 50 -0.74 -0.57 -8.02
N LEU A 51 0.01 -1.56 -7.54
CA LEU A 51 0.33 -1.73 -6.13
C LEU A 51 1.79 -1.35 -5.86
N GLY A 52 2.02 -0.46 -4.90
CA GLY A 52 3.35 -0.10 -4.41
C GLY A 52 3.65 -0.79 -3.09
N SER A 53 4.67 -1.65 -3.04
CA SER A 53 5.21 -2.29 -1.83
C SER A 53 4.15 -2.81 -0.85
N SER A 54 2.99 -3.24 -1.34
CA SER A 54 1.92 -3.77 -0.51
C SER A 54 2.30 -5.15 0.03
N ASP A 55 1.99 -5.42 1.29
CA ASP A 55 2.28 -6.71 1.91
C ASP A 55 1.16 -7.73 1.75
N LEU A 56 -0.08 -7.26 1.53
CA LEU A 56 -1.29 -8.09 1.41
C LEU A 56 -1.40 -9.14 2.56
N ASP A 57 -0.96 -8.73 3.75
CA ASP A 57 -0.98 -9.59 4.94
C ASP A 57 -2.42 -9.85 5.39
N GLN A 58 -2.73 -11.12 5.59
CA GLN A 58 -4.01 -11.55 6.15
C GLN A 58 -3.79 -12.46 7.35
N THR A 59 -4.60 -12.30 8.38
CA THR A 59 -4.47 -13.10 9.59
C THR A 59 -5.83 -13.26 10.31
N SER A 60 -5.86 -14.11 11.33
CA SER A 60 -7.07 -14.29 12.14
C SER A 60 -7.43 -13.01 12.92
N PRO A 61 -8.71 -12.77 13.22
CA PRO A 61 -9.15 -11.59 13.96
C PRO A 61 -8.45 -11.40 15.33
N LEU A 62 -8.12 -12.50 16.01
CA LEU A 62 -7.40 -12.45 17.28
C LEU A 62 -5.95 -11.99 17.08
N ALA A 63 -5.26 -12.55 16.09
CA ALA A 63 -3.89 -12.16 15.76
C ALA A 63 -3.83 -10.72 15.24
N ALA A 64 -4.78 -10.31 14.39
CA ALA A 64 -4.90 -8.94 13.90
C ALA A 64 -5.07 -7.94 15.04
N LYS A 65 -5.95 -8.25 16.00
CA LYS A 65 -6.15 -7.41 17.18
C LYS A 65 -4.89 -7.27 18.02
N LEU A 66 -4.16 -8.38 18.22
CA LEU A 66 -2.90 -8.37 18.96
C LEU A 66 -1.82 -7.56 18.21
N GLN A 67 -1.65 -7.79 16.92
CA GLN A 67 -0.68 -7.07 16.08
C GLN A 67 -0.98 -5.57 16.07
N THR A 68 -2.23 -5.17 15.82
CA THR A 68 -2.65 -3.78 15.79
C THR A 68 -2.38 -3.09 17.12
N ASN A 69 -2.75 -3.70 18.25
CA ASN A 69 -2.53 -3.13 19.58
C ASN A 69 -1.04 -3.02 19.95
N LEU A 70 -0.20 -3.92 19.44
CA LEU A 70 1.24 -3.90 19.68
C LEU A 70 1.98 -2.88 18.81
N LEU A 71 1.65 -2.83 17.52
CA LEU A 71 2.36 -2.01 16.54
C LEU A 71 1.89 -0.55 16.52
N LEU A 72 0.59 -0.30 16.68
CA LEU A 72 0.03 1.03 16.56
C LEU A 72 0.62 2.06 17.54
N PRO A 73 0.87 1.77 18.83
CA PRO A 73 1.53 2.71 19.73
C PRO A 73 2.92 3.14 19.28
N LEU A 74 3.61 2.31 18.48
CA LEU A 74 4.93 2.61 17.91
C LEU A 74 4.82 3.41 16.61
N LEU A 75 3.85 3.06 15.75
CA LEU A 75 3.69 3.63 14.42
C LEU A 75 2.90 4.95 14.44
N TYR A 76 1.89 5.08 15.29
CA TYR A 76 1.03 6.26 15.30
C TYR A 76 1.78 7.58 15.57
N PRO A 77 2.74 7.66 16.53
CA PRO A 77 3.55 8.87 16.68
C PRO A 77 4.40 9.20 15.45
N VAL A 78 4.82 8.16 14.70
CA VAL A 78 5.56 8.34 13.45
C VAL A 78 4.64 8.96 12.39
N ILE A 79 3.46 8.39 12.19
CA ILE A 79 2.49 8.84 11.19
C ILE A 79 2.00 10.26 11.52
N ARG A 80 1.56 10.49 12.76
CA ARG A 80 0.94 11.76 13.17
C ARG A 80 1.93 12.89 13.42
N ASP A 81 3.01 12.60 14.17
CA ASP A 81 3.90 13.64 14.70
C ASP A 81 5.25 13.69 13.95
N GLY A 82 5.50 12.71 13.08
CA GLY A 82 6.81 12.53 12.46
C GLY A 82 7.92 12.21 13.48
N LYS A 83 7.57 11.61 14.63
CA LYS A 83 8.50 11.38 15.73
C LYS A 83 8.63 9.89 16.06
N ILE A 84 9.84 9.40 16.05
CA ILE A 84 10.16 8.05 16.50
C ILE A 84 10.38 8.11 18.01
N LYS A 85 9.39 7.67 18.80
CA LYS A 85 9.48 7.70 20.27
C LYS A 85 10.29 6.52 20.87
N SER A 86 10.42 5.42 20.13
CA SER A 86 11.18 4.25 20.60
C SER A 86 12.69 4.47 20.56
N ARG A 87 13.32 4.55 21.72
CA ARG A 87 14.80 4.67 21.84
C ARG A 87 15.56 3.53 21.14
N LEU A 88 15.00 2.33 21.15
CA LEU A 88 15.60 1.17 20.48
C LEU A 88 15.58 1.35 18.96
N LEU A 89 14.44 1.82 18.42
CA LEU A 89 14.30 2.09 17.00
C LEU A 89 15.18 3.26 16.57
N GLN A 90 15.25 4.33 17.37
CA GLN A 90 16.17 5.46 17.12
C GLN A 90 17.62 4.98 17.02
N LYS A 91 18.10 4.19 18.00
CA LYS A 91 19.47 3.64 17.99
C LYS A 91 19.73 2.74 16.77
N ARG A 92 18.76 1.95 16.33
CA ARG A 92 18.89 1.12 15.11
C ARG A 92 18.99 1.97 13.85
N LEU A 93 18.20 3.03 13.75
CA LEU A 93 18.24 3.96 12.63
C LEU A 93 19.52 4.78 12.62
N GLU A 94 20.01 5.23 13.79
CA GLU A 94 21.30 5.93 13.90
C GLU A 94 22.48 5.06 13.42
N LYS A 95 22.49 3.77 13.75
CA LYS A 95 23.50 2.83 13.23
C LYS A 95 23.49 2.66 11.72
N ARG A 96 22.32 2.85 11.09
CA ARG A 96 22.13 2.70 9.64
C ARG A 96 21.95 4.05 8.94
N LYS A 97 22.26 5.15 9.60
CA LYS A 97 22.00 6.51 9.10
C LYS A 97 22.72 6.81 7.79
N SER A 98 23.90 6.26 7.57
CA SER A 98 24.66 6.41 6.32
C SER A 98 23.97 5.69 5.13
N GLU A 99 23.26 4.58 5.42
CA GLU A 99 22.61 3.77 4.38
C GLU A 99 21.15 4.14 4.16
N MET A 100 20.46 4.61 5.20
CA MET A 100 19.00 4.77 5.21
C MET A 100 18.54 6.20 5.56
N GLY A 101 19.41 7.12 5.90
CA GLY A 101 19.01 8.44 6.42
C GLY A 101 18.16 9.25 5.46
N GLY A 102 18.50 9.27 4.18
CA GLY A 102 17.71 9.96 3.15
C GLY A 102 16.34 9.32 2.92
N TYR A 103 16.29 7.99 2.88
CA TYR A 103 15.04 7.24 2.76
C TYR A 103 14.09 7.50 3.94
N VAL A 104 14.59 7.39 5.18
CA VAL A 104 13.76 7.61 6.37
C VAL A 104 13.18 9.02 6.38
N GLN A 105 13.97 10.03 6.04
CA GLN A 105 13.49 11.41 5.96
C GLN A 105 12.42 11.57 4.89
N ALA A 106 12.66 11.12 3.67
CA ALA A 106 11.71 11.21 2.56
C ALA A 106 10.40 10.46 2.86
N PHE A 107 10.50 9.28 3.46
CA PHE A 107 9.33 8.50 3.88
C PHE A 107 8.50 9.26 4.94
N MET A 108 9.16 9.89 5.92
CA MET A 108 8.51 10.69 6.95
C MET A 108 7.84 11.96 6.37
N GLU A 109 8.44 12.58 5.37
CA GLU A 109 7.87 13.72 4.65
C GLU A 109 6.63 13.30 3.85
N MET A 110 6.69 12.17 3.13
CA MET A 110 5.57 11.59 2.41
C MET A 110 4.37 11.33 3.34
N LEU A 111 4.60 10.73 4.52
CA LEU A 111 3.56 10.51 5.52
C LEU A 111 3.01 11.83 6.09
N GLY A 112 3.79 12.90 5.99
CA GLY A 112 3.43 14.23 6.51
C GLY A 112 2.14 14.79 5.94
N GLY A 113 1.83 14.50 4.67
CA GLY A 113 0.59 14.93 4.01
C GLY A 113 -0.68 14.36 4.63
N ALA A 114 -0.61 13.17 5.19
CA ALA A 114 -1.76 12.52 5.84
C ALA A 114 -2.03 13.00 7.27
N ARG A 115 -1.07 13.66 7.92
CA ARG A 115 -1.12 14.03 9.35
C ARG A 115 -2.39 14.74 9.80
N PRO A 116 -2.94 15.73 9.07
CA PRO A 116 -4.15 16.44 9.49
C PRO A 116 -5.39 15.54 9.58
N TYR A 117 -5.39 14.42 8.85
CA TYR A 117 -6.55 13.55 8.66
C TYR A 117 -6.49 12.27 9.49
N VAL A 118 -5.35 11.98 10.14
CA VAL A 118 -5.14 10.72 10.86
C VAL A 118 -5.42 10.85 12.34
N THR A 119 -6.30 9.99 12.85
CA THR A 119 -6.53 9.80 14.28
C THR A 119 -6.05 8.42 14.72
N MET A 120 -5.80 8.23 16.02
CA MET A 120 -5.48 6.91 16.58
C MET A 120 -6.55 5.88 16.20
N GLN A 121 -7.82 6.28 16.26
CA GLN A 121 -8.94 5.38 15.95
C GLN A 121 -8.98 5.04 14.46
N SER A 122 -8.73 6.00 13.54
CA SER A 122 -8.70 5.72 12.11
C SER A 122 -7.54 4.78 11.76
N CYS A 123 -6.35 5.01 12.29
CA CYS A 123 -5.22 4.09 12.12
C CYS A 123 -5.54 2.68 12.64
N LYS A 124 -6.12 2.59 13.86
CA LYS A 124 -6.48 1.30 14.43
C LYS A 124 -7.47 0.54 13.56
N ASN A 125 -8.50 1.22 13.08
CA ASN A 125 -9.51 0.62 12.21
C ASN A 125 -8.89 0.13 10.89
N GLN A 126 -8.07 0.96 10.26
CA GLN A 126 -7.43 0.61 9.00
C GLN A 126 -6.47 -0.57 9.14
N PHE A 127 -5.53 -0.52 10.08
CA PHE A 127 -4.59 -1.64 10.30
C PHE A 127 -5.30 -2.95 10.65
N TYR A 128 -6.29 -2.90 11.54
CA TYR A 128 -7.05 -4.09 11.90
C TYR A 128 -7.83 -4.63 10.71
N SER A 129 -8.55 -3.74 10.01
CA SER A 129 -9.43 -4.12 8.90
C SER A 129 -8.64 -4.67 7.71
N ASP A 130 -7.46 -4.12 7.41
CA ASP A 130 -6.55 -4.63 6.39
C ASP A 130 -6.18 -6.09 6.65
N LEU A 131 -5.77 -6.38 7.88
CA LEU A 131 -5.36 -7.73 8.29
C LEU A 131 -6.48 -8.78 8.29
N VAL A 132 -7.75 -8.37 8.44
CA VAL A 132 -8.89 -9.32 8.54
C VAL A 132 -9.78 -9.33 7.30
N THR A 133 -9.59 -8.40 6.36
CA THR A 133 -10.39 -8.36 5.14
C THR A 133 -9.83 -9.36 4.12
N PRO A 134 -10.60 -10.40 3.76
CA PRO A 134 -10.10 -11.39 2.82
C PRO A 134 -9.95 -10.81 1.41
N LEU A 135 -8.82 -11.08 0.80
CA LEU A 135 -8.59 -10.83 -0.62
C LEU A 135 -8.65 -12.20 -1.35
N PRO A 136 -9.50 -12.36 -2.38
CA PRO A 136 -9.58 -13.62 -3.12
C PRO A 136 -8.24 -13.97 -3.80
N ASP A 137 -8.05 -15.27 -4.06
CA ASP A 137 -6.95 -15.74 -4.86
C ASP A 137 -7.27 -15.63 -6.36
N LYS A 138 -6.23 -15.49 -7.18
CA LYS A 138 -6.30 -15.53 -8.64
C LYS A 138 -7.30 -14.52 -9.23
N ILE A 139 -7.34 -13.32 -8.68
CA ILE A 139 -8.11 -12.22 -9.25
C ILE A 139 -7.70 -12.03 -10.72
N ASP A 140 -8.65 -12.16 -11.61
CA ASP A 140 -8.50 -11.95 -13.06
C ASP A 140 -9.70 -11.17 -13.57
N VAL A 141 -9.47 -9.93 -13.97
CA VAL A 141 -10.52 -9.03 -14.46
C VAL A 141 -10.25 -8.70 -15.92
N PRO A 142 -11.15 -9.09 -16.84
CA PRO A 142 -10.97 -8.77 -18.25
C PRO A 142 -10.79 -7.26 -18.48
N GLY A 143 -9.76 -6.88 -19.21
CA GLY A 143 -9.44 -5.48 -19.51
C GLY A 143 -8.75 -4.71 -18.38
N THR A 144 -8.42 -5.37 -17.26
CA THR A 144 -7.61 -4.79 -16.17
C THR A 144 -6.24 -5.45 -16.13
N GLU A 145 -5.18 -4.65 -16.15
CA GLU A 145 -3.81 -5.12 -15.91
C GLU A 145 -3.39 -4.77 -14.47
N ILE A 146 -2.81 -5.73 -13.76
CA ILE A 146 -2.29 -5.52 -12.41
C ILE A 146 -0.77 -5.44 -12.44
N HIS A 147 -0.24 -4.31 -12.00
CA HIS A 147 1.19 -4.03 -11.90
C HIS A 147 1.61 -3.91 -10.44
N ILE A 148 2.77 -4.48 -10.10
CA ILE A 148 3.31 -4.48 -8.74
C ILE A 148 4.69 -3.82 -8.75
N PHE A 149 4.86 -2.71 -8.06
CA PHE A 149 6.18 -2.14 -7.78
C PHE A 149 6.77 -2.84 -6.56
N TYR A 150 7.47 -3.94 -6.82
CA TYR A 150 7.97 -4.82 -5.77
C TYR A 150 9.35 -4.37 -5.27
N ALA A 151 9.40 -3.90 -4.03
CA ALA A 151 10.62 -3.55 -3.34
C ALA A 151 11.31 -4.83 -2.81
N LEU A 152 12.44 -5.24 -3.39
CA LEU A 152 13.13 -6.50 -3.05
C LEU A 152 13.56 -6.56 -1.58
N LYS A 153 13.89 -5.41 -0.97
CA LYS A 153 14.36 -5.35 0.42
C LYS A 153 13.28 -5.60 1.48
N ILE A 154 12.01 -5.71 1.09
CA ILE A 154 10.94 -6.14 2.00
C ILE A 154 10.90 -7.66 2.21
N GLY A 155 11.46 -8.43 1.28
CA GLY A 155 11.64 -9.88 1.37
C GLY A 155 10.84 -10.68 0.33
N GLU A 156 11.40 -11.84 -0.04
CA GLU A 156 10.88 -12.69 -1.14
C GLU A 156 9.46 -13.25 -0.90
N LYS A 157 9.05 -13.41 0.35
CA LYS A 157 7.72 -13.93 0.70
C LYS A 157 6.57 -13.13 0.09
N TYR A 158 6.77 -11.84 -0.17
CA TYR A 158 5.73 -10.96 -0.71
C TYR A 158 5.45 -11.21 -2.18
N ARG A 159 6.47 -11.61 -2.96
CA ARG A 159 6.28 -12.02 -4.36
C ARG A 159 5.26 -13.16 -4.47
N ALA A 160 5.40 -14.20 -3.64
CA ALA A 160 4.49 -15.34 -3.62
C ALA A 160 3.03 -14.91 -3.34
N ARG A 161 2.81 -13.89 -2.51
CA ARG A 161 1.47 -13.34 -2.24
C ARG A 161 0.87 -12.65 -3.46
N TYR A 162 1.67 -11.86 -4.18
CA TYR A 162 1.19 -11.23 -5.41
C TYR A 162 0.76 -12.28 -6.43
N GLU A 163 1.56 -13.31 -6.61
CA GLU A 163 1.27 -14.44 -7.49
C GLU A 163 0.10 -15.32 -6.99
N GLN A 164 -0.17 -15.34 -5.68
CA GLN A 164 -1.34 -15.97 -5.09
C GLN A 164 -2.62 -15.19 -5.43
N HIS A 165 -2.65 -13.90 -5.13
CA HIS A 165 -3.88 -13.11 -5.21
C HIS A 165 -4.21 -12.66 -6.62
N PHE A 166 -3.23 -12.47 -7.50
CA PHE A 166 -3.48 -12.05 -8.87
C PHE A 166 -3.09 -13.15 -9.86
N ALA A 167 -3.95 -13.38 -10.87
CA ALA A 167 -3.72 -14.45 -11.84
C ALA A 167 -2.51 -14.17 -12.75
N ARG A 168 -2.31 -12.91 -13.14
CA ARG A 168 -1.27 -12.47 -14.08
C ARG A 168 -0.68 -11.11 -13.67
N PRO A 169 -0.04 -10.99 -12.49
CA PRO A 169 0.56 -9.72 -12.09
C PRO A 169 1.83 -9.45 -12.90
N VAL A 170 1.99 -8.22 -13.37
CA VAL A 170 3.25 -7.73 -13.94
C VAL A 170 4.09 -7.18 -12.79
N ILE A 171 5.19 -7.86 -12.44
CA ILE A 171 5.99 -7.51 -11.27
C ILE A 171 7.23 -6.74 -11.71
N HIS A 172 7.31 -5.47 -11.30
CA HIS A 172 8.45 -4.57 -11.52
C HIS A 172 9.35 -4.60 -10.28
N GLU A 173 10.42 -5.38 -10.34
CA GLU A 173 11.36 -5.52 -9.23
C GLU A 173 12.25 -4.28 -9.07
N GLN A 174 12.36 -3.79 -7.83
CA GLN A 174 13.18 -2.65 -7.46
C GLN A 174 14.08 -3.02 -6.28
N ASP A 175 15.40 -2.84 -6.40
CA ASP A 175 16.34 -3.03 -5.27
C ASP A 175 16.25 -1.85 -4.27
N LEU A 176 15.05 -1.67 -3.71
CA LEU A 176 14.67 -0.56 -2.85
C LEU A 176 14.00 -1.06 -1.58
N GLN A 177 13.87 -0.16 -0.60
CA GLN A 177 13.08 -0.35 0.61
C GLN A 177 11.57 -0.15 0.34
N HIS A 178 10.76 -0.44 1.36
CA HIS A 178 9.31 -0.21 1.34
C HIS A 178 8.97 1.24 0.96
N GLU A 179 8.23 1.43 -0.13
CA GLU A 179 7.82 2.74 -0.69
C GLU A 179 8.97 3.72 -1.01
N GLU A 180 10.20 3.26 -1.04
CA GLU A 180 11.36 4.09 -1.37
C GLU A 180 11.27 4.65 -2.80
N LEU A 181 10.69 3.91 -3.74
CA LEU A 181 10.50 4.37 -5.12
C LEU A 181 9.66 5.66 -5.16
N LEU A 182 8.53 5.68 -4.47
CA LEU A 182 7.66 6.86 -4.41
C LEU A 182 8.27 7.97 -3.57
N ALA A 183 8.84 7.64 -2.39
CA ALA A 183 9.33 8.61 -1.45
C ALA A 183 10.62 9.31 -1.91
N CYS A 184 11.57 8.55 -2.51
CA CYS A 184 12.90 9.06 -2.85
C CYS A 184 13.09 9.32 -4.34
N TYR A 185 12.31 8.66 -5.20
CA TYR A 185 12.46 8.72 -6.65
C TYR A 185 11.12 9.00 -7.36
N PRO A 186 10.40 10.08 -6.98
CA PRO A 186 9.04 10.34 -7.50
C PRO A 186 9.00 10.51 -9.02
N GLU A 187 10.04 11.06 -9.64
CA GLU A 187 10.12 11.20 -11.10
C GLU A 187 10.23 9.82 -11.78
N ARG A 188 11.02 8.90 -11.22
CA ARG A 188 11.13 7.52 -11.71
C ARG A 188 9.81 6.77 -11.52
N TRP A 189 9.15 6.96 -10.36
CA TRP A 189 7.83 6.42 -10.11
C TRP A 189 6.82 6.93 -11.16
N ALA A 190 6.78 8.24 -11.40
CA ALA A 190 5.87 8.84 -12.38
C ALA A 190 6.15 8.35 -13.80
N GLN A 191 7.42 8.17 -14.18
CA GLN A 191 7.79 7.63 -15.49
C GLN A 191 7.32 6.18 -15.65
N LEU A 192 7.49 5.32 -14.63
CA LEU A 192 7.02 3.94 -14.66
C LEU A 192 5.49 3.87 -14.81
N VAL A 193 4.75 4.68 -14.04
CA VAL A 193 3.29 4.77 -14.17
C VAL A 193 2.88 5.21 -15.58
N LYS A 194 3.56 6.21 -16.13
CA LYS A 194 3.32 6.70 -17.48
C LYS A 194 3.58 5.60 -18.53
N ASP A 195 4.71 4.90 -18.43
CA ASP A 195 5.07 3.84 -19.35
C ASP A 195 4.04 2.69 -19.33
N ILE A 196 3.56 2.31 -18.14
CA ILE A 196 2.46 1.35 -17.98
C ILE A 196 1.21 1.84 -18.74
N MET A 197 0.77 3.07 -18.46
CA MET A 197 -0.44 3.61 -19.09
C MET A 197 -0.31 3.84 -20.60
N GLU A 198 0.91 3.93 -21.14
CA GLU A 198 1.19 4.05 -22.57
C GLU A 198 1.46 2.69 -23.24
N GLY A 199 1.42 1.58 -22.49
CA GLY A 199 1.72 0.23 -23.01
C GLY A 199 3.18 0.04 -23.41
N LYS A 200 4.08 0.83 -22.87
CA LYS A 200 5.53 0.71 -23.06
C LYS A 200 6.10 -0.14 -21.93
N GLN A 201 6.18 -1.46 -22.17
CA GLN A 201 6.78 -2.41 -21.21
C GLN A 201 8.09 -2.96 -21.78
#